data_69f445af4373889e4d5680759a0fcbca
#
_entry.id   69f445af4373889e4d5680759a0fcbca
#
_cell.length_a   1.000
_cell.length_b   1.000
_cell.length_c   1.000
_cell.angle_alpha   90.00
_cell.angle_beta   90.00
_cell.angle_gamma   90.00
#
_symmetry.space_group_name_H-M   'P 1'
#
loop_
_entity.id
_entity.type
_entity.pdbx_description
1 polymer ?
#
loop_
_entity_poly.entity_id
_entity_poly.type
_entity_poly.pdbx_seq_one_letter_code
_entity_poly.pdbx_strand_id
1 'polypeptide(L)'
;MENKDLARIFSEIADILEIQEANPFRIRSFRRAAQIIRDLTFNGAQASREDPEKLRKIPGIGEGTIKKIQEIAETGASQEHEDLKEQIPPSLLTLLELQNLGPKKISLFWKTLNIGTIEELGKAAREEKLRSLPGMGERSEAKILKAIEDHRLLQGRFLLDDGIEICQGLMDYLKSKVKLKRISPAGSVRRRRETVGDIDILVTCDSPLEAIDAFIGHPDVQEVLSQGETKASVVLRRGLQADLRVLEDESFGAALQYFTGSKAHNVALRERAKRMGYKISEYGLFRLDQSGKEDPPEKVAGENEEDIYRLLGLSLMPPEIRENRGEIEKAEAGELPDLVTLEDIRGDLHMHTTATDGRNSIEEMAAAGIAVGYQYIAITDHSKALAMTGGLDEKRLLGQMEEIDQVASRMGKIHIFKGIEVDILNEGDLDLDDDVLSQLDLVIASVHSRFNLSRKEMTSRICRALENPHVNILAHPTGRLLTKRGPYQVDLEQVIQTARENRVCLEINAHPSRLDLSDVHCRMARDQGVLISINSDSHSRKMLGYQEYGLFTARRGWLEAKDVINTFPLEKLRKVLKKEEYPAGDSRPETDETQNSKSKIRNKFKT
;
A
#
# COMPACT_ATOMS: atom_id res chain seq x y z
N MET A 1 -7.02 -10.05 21.30
CA MET A 1 -7.72 -9.06 20.46
C MET A 1 -6.91 -7.78 20.44
N GLU A 2 -6.66 -7.24 19.27
CA GLU A 2 -5.88 -6.00 19.11
C GLU A 2 -6.78 -4.76 19.25
N ASN A 3 -6.18 -3.62 19.58
CA ASN A 3 -6.92 -2.35 19.69
C ASN A 3 -7.69 -1.98 18.43
N LYS A 4 -7.13 -2.32 17.26
CA LYS A 4 -7.77 -2.11 15.96
C LYS A 4 -9.13 -2.83 15.85
N ASP A 5 -9.20 -4.08 16.33
CA ASP A 5 -10.42 -4.88 16.29
C ASP A 5 -11.47 -4.35 17.27
N LEU A 6 -11.03 -4.00 18.48
CA LEU A 6 -11.91 -3.34 19.47
C LEU A 6 -12.48 -2.04 18.92
N ALA A 7 -11.62 -1.16 18.39
CA ALA A 7 -12.02 0.13 17.84
C ALA A 7 -13.00 -0.03 16.66
N ARG A 8 -12.82 -1.07 15.83
CA ARG A 8 -13.73 -1.39 14.73
C ARG A 8 -15.14 -1.71 15.25
N ILE A 9 -15.29 -2.56 16.27
CA ILE A 9 -16.58 -2.90 16.86
C ILE A 9 -17.28 -1.63 17.39
N PHE A 10 -16.57 -0.78 18.12
CA PHE A 10 -17.12 0.48 18.63
C PHE A 10 -17.52 1.44 17.50
N SER A 11 -16.77 1.48 16.41
CA SER A 11 -17.11 2.29 15.23
C SER A 11 -18.35 1.77 14.52
N GLU A 12 -18.46 0.46 14.31
CA GLU A 12 -19.63 -0.17 13.70
C GLU A 12 -20.90 0.06 14.52
N ILE A 13 -20.83 -0.04 15.85
CA ILE A 13 -21.95 0.34 16.73
C ILE A 13 -22.38 1.79 16.49
N ALA A 14 -21.43 2.72 16.42
CA ALA A 14 -21.75 4.12 16.16
C ALA A 14 -22.38 4.33 14.76
N ASP A 15 -21.92 3.61 13.76
CA ASP A 15 -22.44 3.68 12.39
C ASP A 15 -23.88 3.13 12.30
N ILE A 16 -24.16 1.98 12.93
CA ILE A 16 -25.52 1.43 12.99
C ILE A 16 -26.47 2.39 13.71
N LEU A 17 -26.05 2.91 14.86
CA LEU A 17 -26.85 3.89 15.60
C LEU A 17 -27.12 5.16 14.79
N GLU A 18 -26.17 5.61 13.95
CA GLU A 18 -26.37 6.78 13.11
C GLU A 18 -27.28 6.47 11.90
N ILE A 19 -27.22 5.26 11.32
CA ILE A 19 -28.15 4.79 10.28
C ILE A 19 -29.57 4.74 10.84
N GLN A 20 -29.73 4.31 12.09
CA GLN A 20 -31.03 4.27 12.78
C GLN A 20 -31.52 5.65 13.24
N GLU A 21 -30.68 6.71 13.14
CA GLU A 21 -30.95 8.06 13.67
C GLU A 21 -31.15 8.08 15.18
N ALA A 22 -30.39 7.24 15.89
CA ALA A 22 -30.43 7.14 17.34
C ALA A 22 -29.90 8.43 18.02
N ASN A 23 -29.94 8.45 19.36
CA ASN A 23 -29.51 9.61 20.15
C ASN A 23 -28.07 10.07 19.78
N PRO A 24 -27.90 11.35 19.34
CA PRO A 24 -26.59 11.86 18.90
C PRO A 24 -25.49 11.83 19.99
N PHE A 25 -25.85 11.88 21.26
CA PHE A 25 -24.88 11.76 22.37
C PHE A 25 -24.31 10.35 22.44
N ARG A 26 -25.15 9.32 22.26
CA ARG A 26 -24.73 7.92 22.24
C ARG A 26 -23.81 7.63 21.04
N ILE A 27 -24.17 8.11 19.85
CA ILE A 27 -23.32 8.01 18.64
C ILE A 27 -21.94 8.62 18.90
N ARG A 28 -21.89 9.87 19.41
CA ARG A 28 -20.63 10.53 19.71
C ARG A 28 -19.80 9.81 20.75
N SER A 29 -20.44 9.22 21.77
CA SER A 29 -19.75 8.46 22.81
C SER A 29 -19.03 7.24 22.21
N PHE A 30 -19.69 6.46 21.34
CA PHE A 30 -19.10 5.31 20.69
C PHE A 30 -17.99 5.72 19.70
N ARG A 31 -18.19 6.78 18.89
CA ARG A 31 -17.14 7.28 18.00
C ARG A 31 -15.90 7.73 18.76
N ARG A 32 -16.11 8.47 19.86
CA ARG A 32 -15.00 8.91 20.72
C ARG A 32 -14.27 7.73 21.36
N ALA A 33 -15.01 6.75 21.87
CA ALA A 33 -14.42 5.54 22.42
C ALA A 33 -13.63 4.75 21.37
N ALA A 34 -14.15 4.58 20.16
CA ALA A 34 -13.45 3.95 19.05
C ALA A 34 -12.13 4.65 18.71
N GLN A 35 -12.15 5.99 18.66
CA GLN A 35 -10.94 6.79 18.41
C GLN A 35 -9.91 6.55 19.52
N ILE A 36 -10.29 6.74 20.77
CA ILE A 36 -9.39 6.58 21.93
C ILE A 36 -8.82 5.14 21.97
N ILE A 37 -9.65 4.11 21.77
CA ILE A 37 -9.21 2.71 21.78
C ILE A 37 -8.17 2.47 20.67
N ARG A 38 -8.37 3.03 19.48
CA ARG A 38 -7.42 2.94 18.36
C ARG A 38 -6.07 3.54 18.72
N ASP A 39 -6.10 4.66 19.46
CA ASP A 39 -4.92 5.46 19.79
C ASP A 39 -4.21 4.99 21.07
N LEU A 40 -4.71 3.94 21.76
CA LEU A 40 -4.06 3.38 22.95
C LEU A 40 -2.65 2.87 22.63
N THR A 41 -1.68 3.30 23.43
CA THR A 41 -0.27 2.86 23.35
C THR A 41 -0.03 1.47 23.95
N PHE A 42 -1.05 0.86 24.54
CA PHE A 42 -1.01 -0.46 25.16
C PHE A 42 -2.24 -1.27 24.71
N ASN A 43 -2.23 -2.59 24.91
CA ASN A 43 -3.36 -3.44 24.54
C ASN A 43 -4.56 -3.20 25.49
N GLY A 44 -5.64 -2.61 24.96
CA GLY A 44 -6.83 -2.26 25.71
C GLY A 44 -7.61 -3.46 26.22
N ALA A 45 -7.65 -4.56 25.45
CA ALA A 45 -8.30 -5.81 25.87
C ALA A 45 -7.58 -6.46 27.06
N GLN A 46 -6.25 -6.45 27.05
CA GLN A 46 -5.44 -6.95 28.16
C GLN A 46 -5.59 -6.05 29.38
N ALA A 47 -5.44 -4.73 29.21
CA ALA A 47 -5.57 -3.78 30.30
C ALA A 47 -6.96 -3.83 30.97
N SER A 48 -8.03 -4.05 30.20
CA SER A 48 -9.38 -4.17 30.76
C SER A 48 -9.55 -5.34 31.72
N ARG A 49 -8.74 -6.39 31.58
CA ARG A 49 -8.77 -7.59 32.45
C ARG A 49 -7.79 -7.50 33.61
N GLU A 50 -6.56 -7.02 33.35
CA GLU A 50 -5.45 -7.07 34.32
C GLU A 50 -5.32 -5.79 35.14
N ASP A 51 -5.60 -4.62 34.56
CA ASP A 51 -5.51 -3.30 35.22
C ASP A 51 -6.55 -2.32 34.65
N PRO A 52 -7.85 -2.46 35.00
CA PRO A 52 -8.90 -1.55 34.52
C PRO A 52 -8.68 -0.09 34.91
N GLU A 53 -7.92 0.16 35.99
CA GLU A 53 -7.61 1.54 36.44
C GLU A 53 -6.78 2.31 35.40
N LYS A 54 -5.97 1.60 34.61
CA LYS A 54 -5.22 2.19 33.51
C LYS A 54 -6.14 2.79 32.45
N LEU A 55 -7.27 2.14 32.15
CA LEU A 55 -8.28 2.65 31.23
C LEU A 55 -9.11 3.79 31.85
N ARG A 56 -9.44 3.73 33.16
CA ARG A 56 -10.18 4.80 33.86
C ARG A 56 -9.49 6.14 33.86
N LYS A 57 -8.14 6.14 33.83
CA LYS A 57 -7.34 7.38 33.81
C LYS A 57 -7.38 8.09 32.46
N ILE A 58 -7.93 7.44 31.40
CA ILE A 58 -7.95 8.01 30.08
C ILE A 58 -9.19 8.90 29.90
N PRO A 59 -9.02 10.20 29.63
CA PRO A 59 -10.15 11.10 29.43
C PRO A 59 -11.03 10.66 28.25
N GLY A 60 -12.30 10.34 28.55
CA GLY A 60 -13.26 9.89 27.54
C GLY A 60 -13.51 8.39 27.52
N ILE A 61 -12.82 7.60 28.32
CA ILE A 61 -13.16 6.20 28.63
C ILE A 61 -13.94 6.17 29.94
N GLY A 62 -15.23 5.87 29.87
CA GLY A 62 -16.11 5.71 31.04
C GLY A 62 -16.32 4.23 31.41
N GLU A 63 -16.93 3.99 32.59
CA GLU A 63 -17.23 2.65 33.10
C GLU A 63 -17.98 1.75 32.09
N GLY A 64 -18.95 2.32 31.36
CA GLY A 64 -19.67 1.59 30.31
C GLY A 64 -18.78 1.15 29.16
N THR A 65 -17.79 1.96 28.79
CA THR A 65 -16.81 1.62 27.75
C THR A 65 -15.87 0.51 28.25
N ILE A 66 -15.40 0.59 29.51
CA ILE A 66 -14.52 -0.43 30.10
C ILE A 66 -15.23 -1.78 30.16
N LYS A 67 -16.47 -1.82 30.67
CA LYS A 67 -17.26 -3.06 30.72
C LYS A 67 -17.46 -3.67 29.33
N LYS A 68 -17.67 -2.85 28.32
CA LYS A 68 -17.83 -3.32 26.94
C LYS A 68 -16.51 -3.84 26.36
N ILE A 69 -15.38 -3.19 26.66
CA ILE A 69 -14.06 -3.71 26.28
C ILE A 69 -13.80 -5.06 26.95
N GLN A 70 -14.18 -5.22 28.22
CA GLN A 70 -14.08 -6.50 28.95
C GLN A 70 -14.94 -7.59 28.32
N GLU A 71 -16.24 -7.29 28.06
CA GLU A 71 -17.15 -8.19 27.37
C GLU A 71 -16.54 -8.70 26.05
N ILE A 72 -16.10 -7.78 25.20
CA ILE A 72 -15.49 -8.12 23.91
C ILE A 72 -14.17 -8.89 24.09
N ALA A 73 -13.37 -8.53 25.08
CA ALA A 73 -12.11 -9.22 25.36
C ALA A 73 -12.31 -10.66 25.86
N GLU A 74 -13.40 -10.95 26.56
CA GLU A 74 -13.73 -12.27 27.10
C GLU A 74 -14.44 -13.16 26.10
N THR A 75 -15.41 -12.61 25.36
CA THR A 75 -16.32 -13.37 24.48
C THR A 75 -15.93 -13.29 22.99
N GLY A 76 -15.09 -12.36 22.62
CA GLY A 76 -14.76 -12.07 21.22
C GLY A 76 -15.79 -11.19 20.50
N ALA A 77 -16.92 -10.86 21.14
CA ALA A 77 -18.05 -10.10 20.56
C ALA A 77 -18.67 -9.16 21.58
N SER A 78 -19.51 -8.23 21.13
CA SER A 78 -20.36 -7.41 21.99
C SER A 78 -21.81 -7.75 21.74
N GLN A 79 -22.56 -8.09 22.78
CA GLN A 79 -23.98 -8.40 22.66
C GLN A 79 -24.77 -7.22 22.05
N GLU A 80 -24.48 -6.00 22.49
CA GLU A 80 -25.10 -4.80 21.91
C GLU A 80 -24.81 -4.64 20.41
N HIS A 81 -23.61 -5.01 19.96
CA HIS A 81 -23.25 -4.96 18.54
C HIS A 81 -24.07 -5.97 17.73
N GLU A 82 -24.20 -7.20 18.22
CA GLU A 82 -24.98 -8.23 17.54
C GLU A 82 -26.48 -7.88 17.53
N ASP A 83 -27.03 -7.42 18.66
CA ASP A 83 -28.42 -6.97 18.75
C ASP A 83 -28.73 -5.81 17.76
N LEU A 84 -27.79 -4.89 17.58
CA LEU A 84 -27.93 -3.79 16.63
C LEU A 84 -27.82 -4.25 15.17
N LYS A 85 -26.98 -5.21 14.87
CA LYS A 85 -26.88 -5.82 13.53
C LYS A 85 -28.19 -6.51 13.12
N GLU A 86 -28.87 -7.17 14.05
CA GLU A 86 -30.15 -7.82 13.78
C GLU A 86 -31.26 -6.82 13.43
N GLN A 87 -31.12 -5.54 13.83
CA GLN A 87 -32.11 -4.50 13.61
C GLN A 87 -32.02 -3.81 12.25
N ILE A 88 -30.96 -4.05 11.49
CA ILE A 88 -30.77 -3.48 10.15
C ILE A 88 -30.38 -4.59 9.16
N PRO A 89 -30.69 -4.45 7.86
CA PRO A 89 -30.15 -5.32 6.85
C PRO A 89 -28.61 -5.32 6.88
N PRO A 90 -27.94 -6.49 6.96
CA PRO A 90 -26.47 -6.56 7.01
C PRO A 90 -25.79 -5.86 5.82
N SER A 91 -26.44 -5.83 4.66
CA SER A 91 -25.97 -5.17 3.45
C SER A 91 -25.82 -3.65 3.59
N LEU A 92 -26.49 -2.99 4.54
CA LEU A 92 -26.30 -1.56 4.80
C LEU A 92 -24.90 -1.23 5.31
N LEU A 93 -24.27 -2.15 6.03
CA LEU A 93 -22.88 -1.99 6.49
C LEU A 93 -21.90 -2.04 5.30
N THR A 94 -22.19 -2.87 4.28
CA THR A 94 -21.40 -2.92 3.07
C THR A 94 -21.45 -1.60 2.28
N LEU A 95 -22.56 -0.86 2.36
CA LEU A 95 -22.65 0.46 1.75
C LEU A 95 -21.69 1.49 2.40
N LEU A 96 -21.29 1.30 3.65
CA LEU A 96 -20.28 2.16 4.32
C LEU A 96 -18.86 2.01 3.74
N GLU A 97 -18.60 0.93 3.04
CA GLU A 97 -17.33 0.70 2.37
C GLU A 97 -17.17 1.58 1.12
N LEU A 98 -18.29 2.13 0.61
CA LEU A 98 -18.28 3.01 -0.54
C LEU A 98 -17.77 4.41 -0.18
N GLN A 99 -16.82 4.90 -0.96
CA GLN A 99 -16.27 6.24 -0.78
C GLN A 99 -17.37 7.32 -0.87
N ASN A 100 -17.29 8.32 0.00
CA ASN A 100 -18.26 9.44 0.09
C ASN A 100 -19.67 9.04 0.55
N LEU A 101 -19.85 7.83 1.06
CA LEU A 101 -21.09 7.32 1.60
C LEU A 101 -20.97 7.13 3.12
N GLY A 102 -21.51 8.07 3.89
CA GLY A 102 -21.55 7.95 5.35
C GLY A 102 -22.93 7.48 5.85
N PRO A 103 -23.03 7.12 7.15
CA PRO A 103 -24.26 6.56 7.73
C PRO A 103 -25.52 7.39 7.49
N LYS A 104 -25.42 8.74 7.51
CA LYS A 104 -26.56 9.65 7.24
C LYS A 104 -27.12 9.51 5.84
N LYS A 105 -26.26 9.37 4.83
CA LYS A 105 -26.70 9.16 3.45
C LYS A 105 -27.31 7.78 3.28
N ILE A 106 -26.73 6.77 3.92
CA ILE A 106 -27.25 5.40 3.90
C ILE A 106 -28.64 5.38 4.54
N SER A 107 -28.82 6.01 5.71
CA SER A 107 -30.14 6.19 6.33
C SER A 107 -31.15 6.84 5.39
N LEU A 108 -30.75 7.92 4.73
CA LEU A 108 -31.59 8.63 3.77
C LEU A 108 -32.01 7.72 2.59
N PHE A 109 -31.06 7.00 2.00
CA PHE A 109 -31.33 6.10 0.86
C PHE A 109 -32.20 4.91 1.26
N TRP A 110 -31.91 4.31 2.40
CA TRP A 110 -32.67 3.19 2.92
C TRP A 110 -34.11 3.58 3.25
N LYS A 111 -34.31 4.66 4.00
CA LYS A 111 -35.66 5.11 4.42
C LYS A 111 -36.50 5.69 3.30
N THR A 112 -35.87 6.38 2.33
CA THR A 112 -36.60 7.11 1.28
C THR A 112 -36.84 6.28 0.02
N LEU A 113 -35.84 5.47 -0.38
CA LEU A 113 -35.84 4.70 -1.61
C LEU A 113 -35.79 3.19 -1.39
N ASN A 114 -35.80 2.73 -0.12
CA ASN A 114 -35.65 1.33 0.27
C ASN A 114 -34.40 0.65 -0.32
N ILE A 115 -33.30 1.44 -0.43
CA ILE A 115 -32.03 0.95 -0.96
C ILE A 115 -31.27 0.29 0.18
N GLY A 116 -31.01 -1.01 0.05
CA GLY A 116 -30.28 -1.83 1.05
C GLY A 116 -29.01 -2.46 0.53
N THR A 117 -28.74 -2.41 -0.80
CA THR A 117 -27.58 -3.05 -1.42
C THR A 117 -26.84 -2.10 -2.38
N ILE A 118 -25.57 -2.46 -2.70
CA ILE A 118 -24.76 -1.70 -3.68
C ILE A 118 -25.40 -1.74 -5.07
N GLU A 119 -26.00 -2.87 -5.44
CA GLU A 119 -26.66 -3.05 -6.72
C GLU A 119 -27.87 -2.13 -6.87
N GLU A 120 -28.73 -2.08 -5.82
CA GLU A 120 -29.89 -1.18 -5.76
C GLU A 120 -29.48 0.29 -5.80
N LEU A 121 -28.41 0.64 -5.05
CA LEU A 121 -27.85 1.99 -5.06
C LEU A 121 -27.34 2.36 -6.46
N GLY A 122 -26.61 1.45 -7.11
CA GLY A 122 -26.12 1.64 -8.48
C GLY A 122 -27.23 1.75 -9.51
N LYS A 123 -28.33 1.01 -9.34
CA LYS A 123 -29.53 1.12 -10.19
C LYS A 123 -30.20 2.49 -10.00
N ALA A 124 -30.45 2.88 -8.75
CA ALA A 124 -31.08 4.16 -8.44
C ALA A 124 -30.25 5.36 -8.93
N ALA A 125 -28.91 5.29 -8.84
CA ALA A 125 -28.03 6.32 -9.36
C ALA A 125 -28.04 6.41 -10.90
N ARG A 126 -28.07 5.28 -11.61
CA ARG A 126 -28.20 5.27 -13.09
C ARG A 126 -29.57 5.75 -13.57
N GLU A 127 -30.62 5.55 -12.76
CA GLU A 127 -31.98 6.06 -13.01
C GLU A 127 -32.17 7.50 -12.54
N GLU A 128 -31.10 8.20 -12.13
CA GLU A 128 -31.07 9.60 -11.69
C GLU A 128 -31.96 9.92 -10.47
N LYS A 129 -32.31 8.88 -9.69
CA LYS A 129 -33.22 9.01 -8.55
C LYS A 129 -32.54 9.64 -7.32
N LEU A 130 -31.21 9.51 -7.18
CA LEU A 130 -30.51 10.02 -6.00
C LEU A 130 -30.41 11.56 -6.04
N ARG A 131 -30.28 12.16 -7.20
CA ARG A 131 -30.12 13.62 -7.35
C ARG A 131 -31.32 14.43 -6.86
N SER A 132 -32.51 13.80 -6.76
CA SER A 132 -33.73 14.42 -6.25
C SER A 132 -33.83 14.44 -4.72
N LEU A 133 -32.93 13.75 -4.02
CA LEU A 133 -32.96 13.67 -2.56
C LEU A 133 -32.35 14.91 -1.90
N PRO A 134 -32.79 15.28 -0.67
CA PRO A 134 -32.23 16.40 0.08
C PRO A 134 -30.71 16.30 0.25
N GLY A 135 -29.98 17.38 -0.10
CA GLY A 135 -28.51 17.40 -0.02
C GLY A 135 -27.77 16.60 -1.07
N MET A 136 -28.49 16.08 -2.09
CA MET A 136 -27.94 15.37 -3.23
C MET A 136 -28.09 16.20 -4.50
N GLY A 137 -27.26 15.94 -5.48
CA GLY A 137 -27.30 16.56 -6.81
C GLY A 137 -26.50 15.72 -7.78
N GLU A 138 -26.50 16.10 -9.05
CA GLU A 138 -25.83 15.37 -10.14
C GLU A 138 -24.37 15.00 -9.82
N ARG A 139 -23.60 15.95 -9.28
CA ARG A 139 -22.20 15.70 -8.88
C ARG A 139 -22.07 14.66 -7.77
N SER A 140 -23.00 14.63 -6.82
CA SER A 140 -23.00 13.65 -5.73
C SER A 140 -23.36 12.26 -6.23
N GLU A 141 -24.33 12.16 -7.13
CA GLU A 141 -24.75 10.93 -7.77
C GLU A 141 -23.65 10.35 -8.66
N ALA A 142 -22.97 11.16 -9.47
CA ALA A 142 -21.83 10.75 -10.27
C ALA A 142 -20.68 10.21 -9.41
N LYS A 143 -20.41 10.83 -8.24
CA LYS A 143 -19.42 10.34 -7.28
C LYS A 143 -19.79 8.98 -6.67
N ILE A 144 -21.07 8.73 -6.44
CA ILE A 144 -21.55 7.43 -5.94
C ILE A 144 -21.39 6.36 -7.02
N LEU A 145 -21.73 6.64 -8.27
CA LEU A 145 -21.52 5.71 -9.38
C LEU A 145 -20.03 5.32 -9.51
N LYS A 146 -19.16 6.32 -9.45
CA LYS A 146 -17.72 6.07 -9.46
C LYS A 146 -17.27 5.24 -8.26
N ALA A 147 -17.75 5.55 -7.06
CA ALA A 147 -17.40 4.78 -5.85
C ALA A 147 -17.85 3.31 -5.93
N ILE A 148 -19.02 3.04 -6.56
CA ILE A 148 -19.50 1.67 -6.79
C ILE A 148 -18.60 0.94 -7.80
N GLU A 149 -18.16 1.62 -8.86
CA GLU A 149 -17.24 1.03 -9.83
C GLU A 149 -15.87 0.73 -9.22
N ASP A 150 -15.31 1.69 -8.49
CA ASP A 150 -14.04 1.54 -7.76
C ASP A 150 -14.16 0.40 -6.73
N HIS A 151 -15.26 0.30 -5.98
CA HIS A 151 -15.51 -0.79 -5.02
C HIS A 151 -15.55 -2.16 -5.71
N ARG A 152 -16.23 -2.28 -6.86
CA ARG A 152 -16.28 -3.55 -7.64
C ARG A 152 -14.90 -3.99 -8.10
N LEU A 153 -14.05 -3.04 -8.50
CA LEU A 153 -12.67 -3.33 -8.89
C LEU A 153 -11.80 -3.79 -7.71
N LEU A 154 -12.16 -3.37 -6.50
CA LEU A 154 -11.43 -3.66 -5.26
C LEU A 154 -12.02 -4.84 -4.46
N GLN A 155 -13.24 -5.29 -4.78
CA GLN A 155 -13.88 -6.42 -4.09
C GLN A 155 -13.00 -7.67 -4.13
N GLY A 156 -12.80 -8.28 -2.98
CA GLY A 156 -11.97 -9.48 -2.84
C GLY A 156 -10.46 -9.23 -2.93
N ARG A 157 -10.02 -7.96 -2.83
CA ARG A 157 -8.59 -7.65 -2.77
C ARG A 157 -8.16 -7.26 -1.36
N PHE A 158 -7.02 -7.79 -0.94
CA PHE A 158 -6.39 -7.58 0.35
C PHE A 158 -5.12 -6.75 0.18
N LEU A 159 -4.70 -6.05 1.22
CA LEU A 159 -3.42 -5.36 1.21
C LEU A 159 -2.27 -6.37 1.13
N LEU A 160 -1.12 -5.93 0.62
CA LEU A 160 0.05 -6.79 0.47
C LEU A 160 0.57 -7.34 1.80
N ASP A 161 0.57 -6.55 2.86
CA ASP A 161 0.97 -6.97 4.21
C ASP A 161 0.09 -8.10 4.75
N ASP A 162 -1.24 -7.96 4.67
CA ASP A 162 -2.19 -9.04 5.01
C ASP A 162 -1.91 -10.30 4.17
N GLY A 163 -1.69 -10.13 2.85
CA GLY A 163 -1.40 -11.23 1.93
C GLY A 163 -0.09 -11.96 2.27
N ILE A 164 0.97 -11.22 2.60
CA ILE A 164 2.26 -11.79 3.01
C ILE A 164 2.14 -12.53 4.34
N GLU A 165 1.49 -11.91 5.34
CA GLU A 165 1.30 -12.51 6.67
C GLU A 165 0.52 -13.83 6.58
N ILE A 166 -0.60 -13.84 5.87
CA ILE A 166 -1.43 -15.03 5.68
C ILE A 166 -0.68 -16.11 4.90
N CYS A 167 -0.01 -15.73 3.81
CA CYS A 167 0.79 -16.65 3.00
C CYS A 167 1.91 -17.31 3.82
N GLN A 168 2.64 -16.52 4.61
CA GLN A 168 3.71 -17.01 5.47
C GLN A 168 3.14 -17.95 6.55
N GLY A 169 2.02 -17.60 7.18
CA GLY A 169 1.34 -18.45 8.17
C GLY A 169 0.94 -19.81 7.60
N LEU A 170 0.37 -19.83 6.38
CA LEU A 170 0.02 -21.07 5.67
C LEU A 170 1.27 -21.91 5.35
N MET A 171 2.34 -21.28 4.86
CA MET A 171 3.60 -21.97 4.55
C MET A 171 4.25 -22.57 5.79
N ASP A 172 4.28 -21.85 6.91
CA ASP A 172 4.87 -22.33 8.14
C ASP A 172 4.03 -23.45 8.78
N TYR A 173 2.72 -23.37 8.68
CA TYR A 173 1.84 -24.46 9.07
C TYR A 173 2.10 -25.73 8.24
N LEU A 174 2.18 -25.61 6.92
CA LEU A 174 2.47 -26.73 6.03
C LEU A 174 3.82 -27.37 6.36
N LYS A 175 4.89 -26.57 6.56
CA LYS A 175 6.21 -27.06 6.99
C LYS A 175 6.17 -27.82 8.34
N SER A 176 5.25 -27.42 9.23
CA SER A 176 5.10 -28.07 10.54
C SER A 176 4.37 -29.42 10.47
N LYS A 177 3.58 -29.64 9.41
CA LYS A 177 2.72 -30.84 9.26
C LYS A 177 3.28 -31.86 8.27
N VAL A 178 4.00 -31.41 7.24
CA VAL A 178 4.43 -32.25 6.13
C VAL A 178 5.92 -32.05 5.87
N LYS A 179 6.62 -33.13 5.55
CA LYS A 179 8.02 -33.06 5.09
C LYS A 179 8.06 -32.54 3.66
N LEU A 180 8.21 -31.23 3.51
CA LEU A 180 8.35 -30.58 2.21
C LEU A 180 9.81 -30.57 1.76
N LYS A 181 10.05 -30.76 0.46
CA LYS A 181 11.37 -30.56 -0.18
C LYS A 181 11.54 -29.09 -0.58
N ARG A 182 10.51 -28.54 -1.25
CA ARG A 182 10.49 -27.14 -1.68
C ARG A 182 9.12 -26.53 -1.35
N ILE A 183 9.11 -25.24 -1.03
CA ILE A 183 7.89 -24.44 -0.86
C ILE A 183 8.17 -23.00 -1.27
N SER A 184 7.28 -22.39 -2.02
CA SER A 184 7.39 -21.00 -2.44
C SER A 184 6.01 -20.38 -2.65
N PRO A 185 5.84 -19.09 -2.28
CA PRO A 185 4.70 -18.32 -2.79
C PRO A 185 4.85 -18.10 -4.29
N ALA A 186 3.74 -17.85 -4.95
CA ALA A 186 3.68 -17.45 -6.35
C ALA A 186 2.70 -16.26 -6.54
N GLY A 187 2.19 -16.07 -7.72
CA GLY A 187 1.15 -15.07 -8.01
C GLY A 187 1.52 -13.64 -7.66
N SER A 188 0.51 -12.88 -7.28
CA SER A 188 0.64 -11.46 -6.93
C SER A 188 1.45 -11.21 -5.66
N VAL A 189 1.44 -12.15 -4.71
CA VAL A 189 2.25 -12.10 -3.47
C VAL A 189 3.74 -12.12 -3.82
N ARG A 190 4.18 -13.05 -4.65
CA ARG A 190 5.60 -13.14 -5.05
C ARG A 190 6.05 -11.93 -5.87
N ARG A 191 5.16 -11.39 -6.73
CA ARG A 191 5.46 -10.16 -7.48
C ARG A 191 5.33 -8.88 -6.64
N ARG A 192 5.03 -9.00 -5.34
CA ARG A 192 4.91 -7.86 -4.42
C ARG A 192 3.91 -6.79 -4.92
N ARG A 193 2.75 -7.24 -5.44
CA ARG A 193 1.67 -6.34 -5.85
C ARG A 193 1.10 -5.62 -4.63
N GLU A 194 0.82 -4.33 -4.74
CA GLU A 194 0.26 -3.50 -3.65
C GLU A 194 -1.05 -4.05 -3.04
N THR A 195 -1.78 -4.85 -3.82
CA THR A 195 -2.93 -5.63 -3.34
C THR A 195 -2.93 -7.02 -3.98
N VAL A 196 -3.47 -8.00 -3.24
CA VAL A 196 -3.57 -9.40 -3.66
C VAL A 196 -5.02 -9.85 -3.70
N GLY A 197 -5.40 -10.69 -4.67
CA GLY A 197 -6.76 -11.25 -4.78
C GLY A 197 -6.85 -12.69 -4.28
N ASP A 198 -5.73 -13.40 -4.35
CA ASP A 198 -5.58 -14.79 -3.99
C ASP A 198 -4.15 -15.07 -3.53
N ILE A 199 -3.93 -16.21 -2.90
CA ILE A 199 -2.62 -16.70 -2.48
C ILE A 199 -2.33 -17.99 -3.24
N ASP A 200 -1.26 -18.01 -4.02
CA ASP A 200 -0.74 -19.21 -4.67
C ASP A 200 0.45 -19.74 -3.89
N ILE A 201 0.42 -21.03 -3.48
CA ILE A 201 1.52 -21.73 -2.82
C ILE A 201 1.88 -22.97 -3.65
N LEU A 202 3.16 -23.10 -3.96
CA LEU A 202 3.72 -24.23 -4.68
C LEU A 202 4.61 -25.04 -3.74
N VAL A 203 4.45 -26.36 -3.74
CA VAL A 203 5.25 -27.27 -2.91
C VAL A 203 5.71 -28.49 -3.71
N THR A 204 6.82 -29.11 -3.29
CA THR A 204 7.19 -30.48 -3.66
C THR A 204 7.37 -31.31 -2.40
N CYS A 205 6.89 -32.54 -2.42
CA CYS A 205 6.99 -33.51 -1.32
C CYS A 205 6.80 -34.95 -1.82
N ASP A 206 7.14 -35.91 -0.97
CA ASP A 206 6.96 -37.33 -1.31
C ASP A 206 5.52 -37.83 -1.14
N SER A 207 4.69 -37.10 -0.34
CA SER A 207 3.31 -37.47 -0.03
C SER A 207 2.34 -36.32 -0.40
N PRO A 208 1.92 -36.19 -1.68
CA PRO A 208 1.03 -35.11 -2.12
C PRO A 208 -0.28 -35.03 -1.33
N LEU A 209 -0.92 -36.16 -1.05
CA LEU A 209 -2.18 -36.21 -0.31
C LEU A 209 -2.06 -35.65 1.11
N GLU A 210 -0.94 -35.96 1.81
CA GLU A 210 -0.69 -35.39 3.15
C GLU A 210 -0.59 -33.85 3.09
N ALA A 211 0.03 -33.31 2.04
CA ALA A 211 0.13 -31.86 1.87
C ALA A 211 -1.24 -31.23 1.59
N ILE A 212 -2.06 -31.86 0.76
CA ILE A 212 -3.44 -31.43 0.48
C ILE A 212 -4.29 -31.49 1.75
N ASP A 213 -4.25 -32.62 2.49
CA ASP A 213 -5.03 -32.80 3.72
C ASP A 213 -4.60 -31.79 4.80
N ALA A 214 -3.31 -31.55 4.95
CA ALA A 214 -2.82 -30.54 5.87
C ALA A 214 -3.31 -29.13 5.47
N PHE A 215 -3.29 -28.79 4.19
CA PHE A 215 -3.73 -27.49 3.71
C PHE A 215 -5.22 -27.24 3.94
N ILE A 216 -6.08 -28.18 3.57
CA ILE A 216 -7.53 -28.05 3.78
C ILE A 216 -7.90 -28.13 5.27
N GLY A 217 -7.09 -28.80 6.09
CA GLY A 217 -7.22 -28.88 7.55
C GLY A 217 -6.68 -27.69 8.31
N HIS A 218 -6.21 -26.64 7.63
CA HIS A 218 -5.72 -25.44 8.31
C HIS A 218 -6.84 -24.76 9.13
N PRO A 219 -6.59 -24.32 10.39
CA PRO A 219 -7.62 -23.76 11.28
C PRO A 219 -8.40 -22.57 10.70
N ASP A 220 -7.79 -21.80 9.80
CA ASP A 220 -8.43 -20.64 9.17
C ASP A 220 -9.18 -20.97 7.88
N VAL A 221 -9.23 -22.22 7.45
CA VAL A 221 -10.07 -22.62 6.31
C VAL A 221 -11.54 -22.55 6.73
N GLN A 222 -12.28 -21.75 5.98
CA GLN A 222 -13.72 -21.60 6.14
C GLN A 222 -14.48 -22.52 5.19
N GLU A 223 -14.00 -22.63 3.96
CA GLU A 223 -14.64 -23.40 2.89
C GLU A 223 -13.59 -24.04 2.00
N VAL A 224 -13.84 -25.28 1.56
CA VAL A 224 -13.02 -25.97 0.57
C VAL A 224 -13.74 -25.86 -0.78
N LEU A 225 -13.15 -25.08 -1.71
CA LEU A 225 -13.71 -24.87 -3.04
C LEU A 225 -13.44 -26.07 -3.97
N SER A 226 -12.24 -26.63 -3.87
CA SER A 226 -11.86 -27.83 -4.64
C SER A 226 -10.75 -28.59 -3.93
N GLN A 227 -10.77 -29.91 -4.07
CA GLN A 227 -9.75 -30.84 -3.58
C GLN A 227 -9.49 -31.90 -4.64
N GLY A 228 -8.23 -32.04 -5.05
CA GLY A 228 -7.70 -33.08 -5.91
C GLY A 228 -6.45 -33.70 -5.30
N GLU A 229 -5.81 -34.63 -5.99
CA GLU A 229 -4.61 -35.32 -5.51
C GLU A 229 -3.38 -34.40 -5.38
N THR A 230 -3.28 -33.38 -6.26
CA THR A 230 -2.11 -32.47 -6.34
C THR A 230 -2.50 -30.99 -6.29
N LYS A 231 -3.79 -30.68 -6.13
CA LYS A 231 -4.29 -29.32 -6.06
C LYS A 231 -5.44 -29.21 -5.07
N ALA A 232 -5.43 -28.15 -4.26
CA ALA A 232 -6.59 -27.73 -3.47
C ALA A 232 -6.76 -26.21 -3.52
N SER A 233 -8.02 -25.78 -3.43
CA SER A 233 -8.41 -24.38 -3.33
C SER A 233 -9.35 -24.21 -2.16
N VAL A 234 -9.10 -23.22 -1.31
CA VAL A 234 -9.87 -22.93 -0.10
C VAL A 234 -10.21 -21.45 0.00
N VAL A 235 -11.26 -21.12 0.75
CA VAL A 235 -11.53 -19.77 1.23
C VAL A 235 -11.18 -19.73 2.72
N LEU A 236 -10.37 -18.76 3.11
CA LEU A 236 -9.99 -18.51 4.48
C LEU A 236 -11.03 -17.64 5.20
N ARG A 237 -11.05 -17.65 6.54
CA ARG A 237 -12.02 -16.91 7.37
C ARG A 237 -12.15 -15.41 7.05
N ARG A 238 -11.10 -14.80 6.51
CA ARG A 238 -11.13 -13.39 6.05
C ARG A 238 -11.68 -13.22 4.63
N GLY A 239 -12.14 -14.30 3.96
CA GLY A 239 -12.66 -14.28 2.59
C GLY A 239 -11.59 -14.34 1.51
N LEU A 240 -10.31 -14.47 1.86
CA LEU A 240 -9.21 -14.59 0.90
C LEU A 240 -9.12 -16.02 0.40
N GLN A 241 -9.09 -16.20 -0.92
CA GLN A 241 -8.84 -17.50 -1.54
C GLN A 241 -7.35 -17.87 -1.42
N ALA A 242 -7.08 -19.14 -1.15
CA ALA A 242 -5.73 -19.69 -1.23
C ALA A 242 -5.72 -20.99 -2.04
N ASP A 243 -4.72 -21.14 -2.88
CA ASP A 243 -4.50 -22.28 -3.76
C ASP A 243 -3.16 -22.96 -3.42
N LEU A 244 -3.21 -24.26 -3.17
CA LEU A 244 -2.02 -25.10 -3.03
C LEU A 244 -1.87 -26.00 -4.27
N ARG A 245 -0.63 -26.09 -4.78
CA ARG A 245 -0.25 -27.03 -5.83
C ARG A 245 0.95 -27.86 -5.39
N VAL A 246 0.80 -29.16 -5.45
CA VAL A 246 1.89 -30.11 -5.23
C VAL A 246 2.44 -30.53 -6.58
N LEU A 247 3.75 -30.42 -6.74
CA LEU A 247 4.44 -30.56 -8.02
C LEU A 247 5.56 -31.59 -7.91
N GLU A 248 5.94 -32.17 -9.04
CA GLU A 248 7.18 -32.94 -9.16
C GLU A 248 8.39 -31.98 -9.14
N ASP A 249 9.50 -32.42 -8.54
CA ASP A 249 10.71 -31.61 -8.40
C ASP A 249 11.23 -31.09 -9.75
N GLU A 250 11.19 -31.94 -10.79
CA GLU A 250 11.64 -31.58 -12.14
C GLU A 250 10.77 -30.51 -12.84
N SER A 251 9.59 -30.19 -12.28
CA SER A 251 8.65 -29.19 -12.83
C SER A 251 8.54 -27.94 -11.97
N PHE A 252 9.16 -27.92 -10.79
CA PHE A 252 8.97 -26.86 -9.81
C PHE A 252 9.35 -25.46 -10.34
N GLY A 253 10.49 -25.33 -11.04
CA GLY A 253 10.94 -24.06 -11.60
C GLY A 253 10.03 -23.55 -12.71
N ALA A 254 9.51 -24.46 -13.56
CA ALA A 254 8.55 -24.10 -14.61
C ALA A 254 7.21 -23.66 -14.02
N ALA A 255 6.70 -24.38 -13.04
CA ALA A 255 5.50 -23.99 -12.32
C ALA A 255 5.69 -22.65 -11.59
N LEU A 256 6.84 -22.46 -10.93
CA LEU A 256 7.17 -21.22 -10.25
C LEU A 256 7.17 -20.02 -11.22
N GLN A 257 7.78 -20.18 -12.40
CA GLN A 257 7.73 -19.15 -13.45
C GLN A 257 6.28 -18.90 -13.91
N TYR A 258 5.53 -19.96 -14.21
CA TYR A 258 4.17 -19.88 -14.75
C TYR A 258 3.19 -19.24 -13.77
N PHE A 259 3.15 -19.73 -12.50
CA PHE A 259 2.23 -19.22 -11.48
C PHE A 259 2.67 -17.88 -10.89
N THR A 260 3.96 -17.54 -10.95
CA THR A 260 4.39 -16.16 -10.61
C THR A 260 3.77 -15.15 -11.56
N GLY A 261 3.71 -15.41 -12.86
CA GLY A 261 3.17 -14.49 -13.87
C GLY A 261 4.10 -13.27 -14.08
N SER A 262 3.57 -12.09 -14.43
CA SER A 262 2.13 -11.82 -14.68
C SER A 262 1.59 -12.57 -15.90
N LYS A 263 0.28 -12.48 -16.10
CA LYS A 263 -0.32 -13.05 -17.33
C LYS A 263 0.30 -12.44 -18.59
N ALA A 264 0.52 -11.11 -18.58
CA ALA A 264 1.11 -10.41 -19.72
C ALA A 264 2.56 -10.85 -19.96
N HIS A 265 3.37 -10.97 -18.90
CA HIS A 265 4.72 -11.51 -18.96
C HIS A 265 4.75 -12.93 -19.52
N ASN A 266 3.88 -13.81 -19.03
CA ASN A 266 3.79 -15.19 -19.50
C ASN A 266 3.37 -15.31 -20.98
N VAL A 267 2.51 -14.41 -21.46
CA VAL A 267 2.13 -14.36 -22.90
C VAL A 267 3.36 -14.02 -23.73
N ALA A 268 4.07 -12.93 -23.39
CA ALA A 268 5.25 -12.50 -24.13
C ALA A 268 6.38 -13.55 -24.08
N LEU A 269 6.59 -14.19 -22.93
CA LEU A 269 7.59 -15.25 -22.78
C LEU A 269 7.24 -16.50 -23.63
N ARG A 270 5.96 -16.89 -23.68
CA ARG A 270 5.49 -17.99 -24.54
C ARG A 270 5.65 -17.70 -26.03
N GLU A 271 5.37 -16.47 -26.46
CA GLU A 271 5.59 -16.05 -27.84
C GLU A 271 7.09 -16.10 -28.23
N ARG A 272 7.97 -15.69 -27.32
CA ARG A 272 9.43 -15.82 -27.50
C ARG A 272 9.83 -17.29 -27.60
N ALA A 273 9.40 -18.14 -26.67
CA ALA A 273 9.68 -19.57 -26.68
C ALA A 273 9.26 -20.21 -28.02
N LYS A 274 8.04 -19.90 -28.49
CA LYS A 274 7.53 -20.39 -29.77
C LYS A 274 8.41 -19.99 -30.98
N ARG A 275 8.87 -18.74 -31.01
CA ARG A 275 9.78 -18.26 -32.08
C ARG A 275 11.12 -19.00 -32.08
N MET A 276 11.56 -19.48 -30.91
CA MET A 276 12.81 -20.23 -30.73
C MET A 276 12.63 -21.75 -30.87
N GLY A 277 11.42 -22.23 -31.24
CA GLY A 277 11.15 -23.68 -31.39
C GLY A 277 10.89 -24.38 -30.07
N TYR A 278 10.42 -23.66 -29.04
CA TYR A 278 10.07 -24.21 -27.74
C TYR A 278 8.59 -23.99 -27.39
N LYS A 279 8.07 -24.88 -26.54
CA LYS A 279 6.80 -24.71 -25.82
C LYS A 279 7.08 -24.60 -24.31
N ILE A 280 6.49 -23.61 -23.65
CA ILE A 280 6.58 -23.42 -22.20
C ILE A 280 5.21 -23.65 -21.55
N SER A 281 5.19 -24.40 -20.46
CA SER A 281 4.03 -24.63 -19.60
C SER A 281 4.48 -24.74 -18.14
N GLU A 282 3.53 -24.94 -17.22
CA GLU A 282 3.80 -25.21 -15.80
C GLU A 282 4.59 -26.50 -15.54
N TYR A 283 4.70 -27.40 -16.53
CA TYR A 283 5.42 -28.67 -16.43
C TYR A 283 6.85 -28.59 -16.94
N GLY A 284 7.20 -27.57 -17.74
CA GLY A 284 8.54 -27.44 -18.29
C GLY A 284 8.63 -26.59 -19.54
N LEU A 285 9.86 -26.47 -20.03
CA LEU A 285 10.22 -26.01 -21.36
C LEU A 285 10.48 -27.23 -22.24
N PHE A 286 9.78 -27.33 -23.34
CA PHE A 286 9.81 -28.48 -24.26
C PHE A 286 10.30 -28.04 -25.63
N ARG A 287 11.16 -28.83 -26.25
CA ARG A 287 11.60 -28.60 -27.63
C ARG A 287 10.52 -29.10 -28.59
N LEU A 288 10.15 -28.28 -29.57
CA LEU A 288 9.26 -28.65 -30.64
C LEU A 288 10.07 -29.31 -31.78
N ASP A 289 9.49 -30.30 -32.47
CA ASP A 289 10.06 -30.85 -33.67
C ASP A 289 9.96 -29.85 -34.85
N GLN A 290 10.57 -30.20 -36.02
CA GLN A 290 10.55 -29.34 -37.22
C GLN A 290 9.15 -29.16 -37.82
N SER A 291 8.18 -30.02 -37.46
CA SER A 291 6.78 -29.94 -37.89
C SER A 291 5.93 -29.08 -36.93
N GLY A 292 6.49 -28.61 -35.81
CA GLY A 292 5.79 -27.89 -34.77
C GLY A 292 4.87 -28.79 -33.93
N LYS A 293 5.03 -30.12 -34.03
CA LYS A 293 4.30 -31.11 -33.23
C LYS A 293 5.17 -31.66 -32.11
N GLU A 294 4.52 -32.05 -31.03
CA GLU A 294 5.14 -32.73 -29.89
C GLU A 294 4.95 -34.25 -30.11
N ASP A 295 6.04 -35.00 -30.39
CA ASP A 295 5.88 -36.47 -30.47
C ASP A 295 7.20 -37.20 -30.18
N PRO A 296 7.39 -37.72 -28.97
CA PRO A 296 7.06 -37.11 -27.65
C PRO A 296 7.88 -35.85 -27.39
N PRO A 297 7.36 -34.88 -26.61
CA PRO A 297 8.06 -33.62 -26.36
C PRO A 297 9.31 -33.87 -25.53
N GLU A 298 10.47 -33.40 -26.00
CA GLU A 298 11.71 -33.39 -25.22
C GLU A 298 11.68 -32.26 -24.19
N LYS A 299 11.54 -32.63 -22.91
CA LYS A 299 11.65 -31.66 -21.81
C LYS A 299 13.12 -31.23 -21.66
N VAL A 300 13.40 -29.96 -21.86
CA VAL A 300 14.77 -29.40 -21.83
C VAL A 300 15.07 -28.59 -20.56
N ALA A 301 14.05 -28.11 -19.84
CA ALA A 301 14.16 -27.47 -18.53
C ALA A 301 12.83 -27.52 -17.78
N GLY A 302 12.87 -27.32 -16.45
CA GLY A 302 11.67 -27.30 -15.63
C GLY A 302 11.94 -27.26 -14.13
N GLU A 303 13.06 -27.85 -13.68
CA GLU A 303 13.41 -27.94 -12.27
C GLU A 303 13.73 -26.58 -11.67
N ASN A 304 14.48 -25.75 -12.39
CA ASN A 304 14.87 -24.41 -11.95
C ASN A 304 14.30 -23.33 -12.88
N GLU A 305 13.82 -22.25 -12.29
CA GLU A 305 13.26 -21.12 -13.02
C GLU A 305 14.31 -20.44 -13.90
N GLU A 306 15.54 -20.31 -13.42
CA GLU A 306 16.65 -19.68 -14.13
C GLU A 306 17.01 -20.39 -15.43
N ASP A 307 16.97 -21.73 -15.46
CA ASP A 307 17.27 -22.51 -16.66
C ASP A 307 16.32 -22.21 -17.81
N ILE A 308 15.05 -21.95 -17.50
CA ILE A 308 14.05 -21.57 -18.51
C ILE A 308 14.42 -20.24 -19.16
N TYR A 309 14.72 -19.21 -18.37
CA TYR A 309 15.12 -17.91 -18.90
C TYR A 309 16.42 -18.01 -19.69
N ARG A 310 17.42 -18.70 -19.16
CA ARG A 310 18.73 -18.91 -19.81
C ARG A 310 18.59 -19.59 -21.19
N LEU A 311 17.76 -20.64 -21.31
CA LEU A 311 17.53 -21.32 -22.60
C LEU A 311 16.76 -20.44 -23.59
N LEU A 312 15.99 -19.46 -23.12
CA LEU A 312 15.34 -18.46 -23.93
C LEU A 312 16.25 -17.23 -24.20
N GLY A 313 17.55 -17.30 -23.84
CA GLY A 313 18.52 -16.22 -24.06
C GLY A 313 18.26 -14.99 -23.21
N LEU A 314 17.72 -15.19 -22.00
CA LEU A 314 17.34 -14.11 -21.07
C LEU A 314 18.06 -14.25 -19.74
N SER A 315 18.43 -13.14 -19.12
CA SER A 315 18.77 -13.11 -17.69
C SER A 315 17.51 -13.35 -16.86
N LEU A 316 17.69 -13.95 -15.66
CA LEU A 316 16.58 -14.14 -14.72
C LEU A 316 16.05 -12.78 -14.26
N MET A 317 14.78 -12.53 -14.48
CA MET A 317 14.12 -11.31 -14.07
C MET A 317 13.58 -11.43 -12.64
N PRO A 318 13.81 -10.45 -11.75
CA PRO A 318 13.15 -10.38 -10.46
C PRO A 318 11.62 -10.45 -10.61
N PRO A 319 10.89 -11.18 -9.74
CA PRO A 319 9.43 -11.30 -9.82
C PRO A 319 8.70 -9.96 -9.84
N GLU A 320 9.21 -8.97 -9.12
CA GLU A 320 8.60 -7.64 -8.96
C GLU A 320 8.43 -6.91 -10.30
N ILE A 321 9.34 -7.11 -11.25
CA ILE A 321 9.30 -6.39 -12.55
C ILE A 321 8.62 -7.17 -13.67
N ARG A 322 8.12 -8.38 -13.44
CA ARG A 322 7.49 -9.25 -14.46
C ARG A 322 6.07 -8.80 -14.82
N GLU A 323 5.93 -7.62 -15.41
CA GLU A 323 4.62 -7.03 -15.76
C GLU A 323 4.49 -6.71 -17.27
N ASN A 324 5.41 -7.20 -18.09
CA ASN A 324 5.51 -6.91 -19.53
C ASN A 324 5.60 -5.41 -19.83
N ARG A 325 6.59 -4.76 -19.17
CA ARG A 325 6.87 -3.32 -19.28
C ARG A 325 8.28 -3.06 -19.81
N GLY A 326 8.83 -3.97 -20.63
CA GLY A 326 10.16 -3.90 -21.21
C GLY A 326 11.23 -4.73 -20.49
N GLU A 327 10.83 -5.55 -19.49
CA GLU A 327 11.78 -6.40 -18.75
C GLU A 327 12.38 -7.51 -19.61
N ILE A 328 11.63 -8.02 -20.60
CA ILE A 328 12.12 -9.08 -21.50
C ILE A 328 13.21 -8.56 -22.42
N GLU A 329 13.00 -7.39 -23.00
CA GLU A 329 13.97 -6.72 -23.87
C GLU A 329 15.25 -6.34 -23.09
N LYS A 330 15.08 -5.85 -21.86
CA LYS A 330 16.21 -5.52 -20.98
C LYS A 330 16.98 -6.77 -20.53
N ALA A 331 16.26 -7.87 -20.24
CA ALA A 331 16.91 -9.15 -19.91
C ALA A 331 17.68 -9.73 -21.09
N GLU A 332 17.18 -9.57 -22.32
CA GLU A 332 17.87 -9.98 -23.55
C GLU A 332 19.14 -9.16 -23.81
N ALA A 333 19.09 -7.85 -23.55
CA ALA A 333 20.22 -6.96 -23.69
C ALA A 333 21.26 -7.07 -22.55
N GLY A 334 20.93 -7.77 -21.45
CA GLY A 334 21.75 -7.79 -20.23
C GLY A 334 21.72 -6.46 -19.46
N GLU A 335 20.65 -5.67 -19.62
CA GLU A 335 20.48 -4.31 -19.08
C GLU A 335 19.38 -4.26 -17.99
N LEU A 336 19.13 -5.35 -17.29
CA LEU A 336 18.21 -5.32 -16.14
C LEU A 336 18.73 -4.35 -15.07
N PRO A 337 17.84 -3.58 -14.40
CA PRO A 337 18.27 -2.68 -13.33
C PRO A 337 18.80 -3.47 -12.12
N ASP A 338 19.81 -2.90 -11.46
CA ASP A 338 20.25 -3.36 -10.13
C ASP A 338 19.30 -2.79 -9.07
N LEU A 339 18.23 -3.54 -8.81
CA LEU A 339 17.13 -3.07 -8.00
C LEU A 339 17.55 -2.82 -6.55
N VAL A 340 17.17 -1.66 -6.02
CA VAL A 340 17.40 -1.28 -4.63
C VAL A 340 17.00 -2.40 -3.65
N THR A 341 17.84 -2.62 -2.62
CA THR A 341 17.66 -3.67 -1.59
C THR A 341 17.47 -3.05 -0.21
N LEU A 342 17.05 -3.86 0.76
CA LEU A 342 16.87 -3.40 2.14
C LEU A 342 18.23 -3.04 2.79
N GLU A 343 19.31 -3.70 2.39
CA GLU A 343 20.66 -3.46 2.84
C GLU A 343 21.22 -2.10 2.38
N ASP A 344 20.66 -1.54 1.29
CA ASP A 344 21.01 -0.20 0.82
C ASP A 344 20.42 0.91 1.68
N ILE A 345 19.31 0.64 2.38
CA ILE A 345 18.57 1.64 3.15
C ILE A 345 19.35 2.01 4.42
N ARG A 346 19.57 3.31 4.61
CA ARG A 346 20.35 3.88 5.72
C ARG A 346 19.53 4.64 6.73
N GLY A 347 18.27 4.93 6.43
CA GLY A 347 17.41 5.69 7.33
C GLY A 347 16.01 5.92 6.80
N ASP A 348 15.18 6.52 7.65
CA ASP A 348 13.79 6.86 7.40
C ASP A 348 13.58 8.35 7.65
N LEU A 349 12.92 9.02 6.71
CA LEU A 349 12.83 10.48 6.69
C LEU A 349 11.41 11.01 6.98
N HIS A 350 10.46 10.13 7.36
CA HIS A 350 9.10 10.54 7.68
C HIS A 350 8.54 9.71 8.84
N MET A 351 8.46 10.32 10.02
CA MET A 351 7.90 9.69 11.21
C MET A 351 7.38 10.71 12.22
N HIS A 352 6.42 10.29 13.03
CA HIS A 352 5.69 11.07 14.01
C HIS A 352 5.97 10.63 15.44
N THR A 353 5.84 11.58 16.37
CA THR A 353 6.09 11.36 17.79
C THR A 353 4.87 11.72 18.64
N THR A 354 5.00 11.56 19.96
CA THR A 354 3.99 12.00 20.93
C THR A 354 3.78 13.52 20.95
N ALA A 355 4.55 14.28 20.18
CA ALA A 355 4.32 15.72 20.02
C ALA A 355 3.04 15.99 19.18
N THR A 356 2.66 15.07 18.31
CA THR A 356 1.40 15.10 17.56
C THR A 356 0.59 13.82 17.77
N ASP A 357 0.50 12.93 16.80
CA ASP A 357 -0.31 11.71 16.83
C ASP A 357 0.50 10.40 16.85
N GLY A 358 1.82 10.50 16.90
CA GLY A 358 2.68 9.36 17.14
C GLY A 358 2.56 8.82 18.57
N ARG A 359 2.96 7.57 18.76
CA ARG A 359 2.80 6.83 20.03
C ARG A 359 4.07 6.75 20.87
N ASN A 360 5.18 7.19 20.34
CA ASN A 360 6.49 7.08 20.96
C ASN A 360 7.20 8.41 20.99
N SER A 361 8.04 8.61 22.01
CA SER A 361 8.88 9.81 22.13
C SER A 361 9.99 9.83 21.04
N ILE A 362 10.63 10.97 20.85
CA ILE A 362 11.79 11.12 19.97
C ILE A 362 12.87 10.10 20.34
N GLU A 363 13.17 9.94 21.64
CA GLU A 363 14.18 9.00 22.13
C GLU A 363 13.82 7.53 21.82
N GLU A 364 12.55 7.14 21.98
CA GLU A 364 12.07 5.79 21.65
C GLU A 364 12.11 5.52 20.15
N MET A 365 11.76 6.49 19.31
CA MET A 365 11.85 6.36 17.84
C MET A 365 13.32 6.26 17.40
N ALA A 366 14.20 7.07 17.96
CA ALA A 366 15.64 7.00 17.67
C ALA A 366 16.26 5.66 18.11
N ALA A 367 15.89 5.16 19.30
CA ALA A 367 16.32 3.86 19.78
C ALA A 367 15.85 2.72 18.83
N ALA A 368 14.63 2.79 18.34
CA ALA A 368 14.11 1.84 17.37
C ALA A 368 14.84 1.94 16.02
N GLY A 369 15.17 3.15 15.55
CA GLY A 369 15.99 3.36 14.35
C GLY A 369 17.38 2.72 14.48
N ILE A 370 18.03 2.89 15.63
CA ILE A 370 19.32 2.21 15.93
C ILE A 370 19.16 0.69 15.88
N ALA A 371 18.06 0.17 16.45
CA ALA A 371 17.83 -1.28 16.53
C ALA A 371 17.64 -1.93 15.14
N VAL A 372 17.08 -1.19 14.17
CA VAL A 372 16.95 -1.65 12.78
C VAL A 372 18.17 -1.32 11.92
N GLY A 373 19.19 -0.64 12.47
CA GLY A 373 20.47 -0.37 11.80
C GLY A 373 20.51 0.96 11.03
N TYR A 374 19.60 1.88 11.28
CA TYR A 374 19.60 3.19 10.61
C TYR A 374 20.77 4.08 11.07
N GLN A 375 21.32 4.81 10.12
CA GLN A 375 22.36 5.82 10.35
C GLN A 375 21.73 7.19 10.67
N TYR A 376 20.51 7.43 10.18
CA TYR A 376 19.75 8.67 10.39
C TYR A 376 18.25 8.40 10.39
N ILE A 377 17.53 9.27 11.04
CA ILE A 377 16.07 9.40 11.00
C ILE A 377 15.70 10.88 10.92
N ALA A 378 14.47 11.19 10.49
CA ALA A 378 13.91 12.53 10.61
C ALA A 378 12.64 12.50 11.45
N ILE A 379 12.52 13.42 12.39
CA ILE A 379 11.27 13.68 13.11
C ILE A 379 10.49 14.72 12.32
N THR A 380 9.29 14.37 11.89
CA THR A 380 8.48 15.17 10.97
C THR A 380 7.03 15.22 11.41
N ASP A 381 6.81 15.58 12.67
CA ASP A 381 5.48 15.75 13.23
C ASP A 381 4.62 16.72 12.41
N HIS A 382 3.30 16.63 12.50
CA HIS A 382 2.36 17.45 11.73
C HIS A 382 2.42 18.93 12.12
N SER A 383 2.19 19.83 11.16
CA SER A 383 2.03 21.26 11.37
C SER A 383 0.60 21.64 11.79
N LYS A 384 0.42 22.89 12.19
CA LYS A 384 -0.78 23.41 12.90
C LYS A 384 -2.10 23.26 12.15
N ALA A 385 -2.12 23.22 10.80
CA ALA A 385 -3.36 23.11 10.04
C ALA A 385 -4.09 21.77 10.28
N LEU A 386 -3.36 20.71 10.64
CA LEU A 386 -3.97 19.42 10.99
C LEU A 386 -4.33 19.37 12.49
N ALA A 387 -5.29 20.19 12.89
CA ALA A 387 -5.69 20.36 14.29
C ALA A 387 -6.10 19.07 15.00
N MET A 388 -6.55 18.04 14.25
CA MET A 388 -6.98 16.75 14.81
C MET A 388 -5.83 15.95 15.42
N THR A 389 -4.60 16.14 14.92
CA THR A 389 -3.39 15.48 15.41
C THR A 389 -2.67 16.29 16.49
N GLY A 390 -3.18 17.49 16.84
CA GLY A 390 -2.48 18.41 17.72
C GLY A 390 -1.25 19.05 17.07
N GLY A 391 -1.31 19.30 15.76
CA GLY A 391 -0.20 19.81 14.96
C GLY A 391 0.55 20.98 15.56
N LEU A 392 1.85 21.08 15.25
CA LEU A 392 2.78 22.03 15.86
C LEU A 392 2.63 23.42 15.24
N ASP A 393 2.48 24.43 16.10
CA ASP A 393 2.73 25.82 15.73
C ASP A 393 4.23 26.15 15.78
N GLU A 394 4.61 27.34 15.37
CA GLU A 394 6.01 27.79 15.29
C GLU A 394 6.73 27.65 16.64
N LYS A 395 6.06 28.00 17.73
CA LYS A 395 6.66 27.93 19.08
C LYS A 395 6.89 26.50 19.54
N ARG A 396 5.92 25.61 19.32
CA ARG A 396 6.04 24.18 19.67
C ARG A 396 7.08 23.49 18.81
N LEU A 397 7.16 23.83 17.52
CA LEU A 397 8.17 23.30 16.60
C LEU A 397 9.59 23.70 17.03
N LEU A 398 9.82 24.97 17.38
CA LEU A 398 11.11 25.42 17.93
C LEU A 398 11.48 24.65 19.21
N GLY A 399 10.53 24.46 20.13
CA GLY A 399 10.74 23.63 21.32
C GLY A 399 11.08 22.18 21.02
N GLN A 400 10.45 21.59 19.99
CA GLN A 400 10.76 20.23 19.56
C GLN A 400 12.17 20.14 18.95
N MET A 401 12.61 21.15 18.18
CA MET A 401 13.97 21.20 17.65
C MET A 401 15.02 21.17 18.75
N GLU A 402 14.78 21.89 19.86
CA GLU A 402 15.66 21.85 21.05
C GLU A 402 15.65 20.47 21.72
N GLU A 403 14.48 19.81 21.80
CA GLU A 403 14.37 18.45 22.33
C GLU A 403 15.14 17.45 21.45
N ILE A 404 15.04 17.55 20.11
CA ILE A 404 15.81 16.74 19.17
C ILE A 404 17.31 16.87 19.41
N ASP A 405 17.83 18.10 19.57
CA ASP A 405 19.25 18.33 19.87
C ASP A 405 19.68 17.67 21.18
N GLN A 406 18.85 17.75 22.22
CA GLN A 406 19.13 17.11 23.51
C GLN A 406 19.15 15.58 23.38
N VAL A 407 18.19 14.98 22.66
CA VAL A 407 18.15 13.53 22.43
C VAL A 407 19.33 13.09 21.57
N ALA A 408 19.62 13.79 20.48
CA ALA A 408 20.75 13.48 19.59
C ALA A 408 22.09 13.50 20.35
N SER A 409 22.30 14.50 21.22
CA SER A 409 23.52 14.59 22.04
C SER A 409 23.67 13.43 23.01
N ARG A 410 22.57 12.91 23.57
CA ARG A 410 22.59 11.75 24.49
C ARG A 410 22.82 10.43 23.78
N MET A 411 22.20 10.26 22.61
CA MET A 411 22.21 8.97 21.91
C MET A 411 23.47 8.73 21.09
N GLY A 412 24.03 9.74 20.42
CA GLY A 412 25.33 9.74 19.75
C GLY A 412 25.58 8.68 18.65
N LYS A 413 24.62 7.77 18.41
CA LYS A 413 24.75 6.64 17.47
C LYS A 413 23.96 6.78 16.19
N ILE A 414 23.06 7.76 16.12
CA ILE A 414 22.17 8.01 14.99
C ILE A 414 22.05 9.52 14.80
N HIS A 415 22.00 9.97 13.56
CA HIS A 415 21.70 11.36 13.26
C HIS A 415 20.19 11.55 13.22
N ILE A 416 19.68 12.59 13.90
CA ILE A 416 18.25 12.93 13.93
C ILE A 416 18.08 14.25 13.21
N PHE A 417 17.44 14.25 12.04
CA PHE A 417 17.08 15.45 11.31
C PHE A 417 15.90 16.14 11.98
N LYS A 418 15.96 17.45 12.09
CA LYS A 418 14.85 18.33 12.51
C LYS A 418 13.96 18.56 11.30
N GLY A 419 12.77 18.02 11.31
CA GLY A 419 11.86 18.12 10.19
C GLY A 419 10.45 18.50 10.61
N ILE A 420 9.58 18.64 9.62
CA ILE A 420 8.16 18.89 9.75
C ILE A 420 7.41 18.27 8.57
N GLU A 421 6.25 17.69 8.81
CA GLU A 421 5.25 17.46 7.78
C GLU A 421 4.30 18.64 7.75
N VAL A 422 4.53 19.56 6.79
CA VAL A 422 3.79 20.81 6.66
C VAL A 422 2.60 20.65 5.70
N ASP A 423 1.44 21.17 6.11
CA ASP A 423 0.23 21.14 5.26
C ASP A 423 0.31 22.15 4.11
N ILE A 424 -0.04 21.68 2.91
CA ILE A 424 -0.27 22.54 1.76
C ILE A 424 -1.68 23.14 1.88
N LEU A 425 -1.78 24.44 2.05
CA LEU A 425 -3.05 25.18 2.15
C LEU A 425 -3.78 25.25 0.82
N ASN A 426 -5.00 25.80 0.82
CA ASN A 426 -5.90 25.79 -0.34
C ASN A 426 -5.28 26.39 -1.62
N GLU A 427 -4.53 27.47 -1.48
CA GLU A 427 -3.91 28.21 -2.59
C GLU A 427 -2.50 27.74 -2.91
N GLY A 428 -1.99 26.71 -2.18
CA GLY A 428 -0.65 26.17 -2.37
C GLY A 428 0.42 26.78 -1.47
N ASP A 429 0.06 27.71 -0.58
CA ASP A 429 0.96 28.18 0.47
C ASP A 429 1.13 27.08 1.52
N LEU A 430 2.22 27.14 2.30
CA LEU A 430 2.47 26.26 3.44
C LEU A 430 1.87 26.88 4.71
N ASP A 431 1.47 26.07 5.69
CA ASP A 431 0.84 26.55 6.92
C ASP A 431 1.82 27.00 8.02
N LEU A 432 3.10 27.06 7.71
CA LEU A 432 4.17 27.63 8.54
C LEU A 432 4.95 28.67 7.74
N ASP A 433 5.46 29.70 8.43
CA ASP A 433 6.21 30.79 7.83
C ASP A 433 7.62 30.33 7.39
N ASP A 434 8.12 30.90 6.29
CA ASP A 434 9.45 30.59 5.75
C ASP A 434 10.60 30.84 6.75
N ASP A 435 10.46 31.82 7.64
CA ASP A 435 11.43 32.10 8.69
C ASP A 435 11.67 30.91 9.63
N VAL A 436 10.64 30.10 9.87
CA VAL A 436 10.74 28.87 10.68
C VAL A 436 11.16 27.69 9.83
N LEU A 437 10.59 27.54 8.62
CA LEU A 437 10.94 26.47 7.69
C LEU A 437 12.44 26.49 7.33
N SER A 438 13.04 27.68 7.20
CA SER A 438 14.46 27.85 6.90
C SER A 438 15.42 27.34 7.99
N GLN A 439 14.93 27.10 9.21
CA GLN A 439 15.72 26.60 10.35
C GLN A 439 15.71 25.06 10.43
N LEU A 440 14.89 24.39 9.61
CA LEU A 440 14.77 22.95 9.59
C LEU A 440 15.80 22.30 8.67
N ASP A 441 16.14 21.05 8.97
CA ASP A 441 16.96 20.22 8.10
C ASP A 441 16.14 19.60 6.95
N LEU A 442 14.82 19.40 7.17
CA LEU A 442 13.94 18.70 6.27
C LEU A 442 12.50 19.23 6.37
N VAL A 443 11.92 19.60 5.24
CA VAL A 443 10.51 19.99 5.10
C VAL A 443 9.81 19.04 4.14
N ILE A 444 8.79 18.33 4.64
CA ILE A 444 7.93 17.47 3.87
C ILE A 444 6.60 18.18 3.66
N ALA A 445 6.22 18.46 2.43
CA ALA A 445 4.93 19.06 2.11
C ALA A 445 3.86 17.99 1.84
N SER A 446 2.66 18.15 2.38
CA SER A 446 1.59 17.16 2.28
C SER A 446 0.20 17.75 2.06
N VAL A 447 -0.70 16.94 1.48
CA VAL A 447 -2.10 17.31 1.27
C VAL A 447 -3.00 16.48 2.18
N HIS A 448 -3.59 17.10 3.22
CA HIS A 448 -4.52 16.43 4.13
C HIS A 448 -5.97 16.90 4.01
N SER A 449 -6.25 17.88 3.16
CA SER A 449 -7.57 18.50 3.04
C SER A 449 -7.98 18.69 1.58
N ARG A 450 -9.30 18.95 1.36
CA ARG A 450 -9.82 19.32 0.03
C ARG A 450 -9.54 18.30 -1.08
N PHE A 451 -9.59 17.00 -0.79
CA PHE A 451 -9.36 15.92 -1.77
C PHE A 451 -10.31 15.92 -2.98
N ASN A 452 -11.35 16.77 -2.97
CA ASN A 452 -12.36 16.88 -4.01
C ASN A 452 -12.14 18.04 -4.99
N LEU A 453 -10.99 18.72 -4.95
CA LEU A 453 -10.63 19.73 -5.93
C LEU A 453 -10.58 19.13 -7.34
N SER A 454 -10.77 19.98 -8.36
CA SER A 454 -10.55 19.57 -9.75
C SER A 454 -9.07 19.24 -9.99
N ARG A 455 -8.79 18.45 -11.06
CA ARG A 455 -7.42 18.10 -11.45
C ARG A 455 -6.55 19.35 -11.58
N LYS A 456 -7.05 20.41 -12.23
CA LYS A 456 -6.32 21.65 -12.43
C LYS A 456 -6.01 22.36 -11.10
N GLU A 457 -7.02 22.50 -10.22
CA GLU A 457 -6.85 23.16 -8.93
C GLU A 457 -5.87 22.41 -8.02
N MET A 458 -6.02 21.09 -7.91
CA MET A 458 -5.13 20.26 -7.09
C MET A 458 -3.69 20.29 -7.62
N THR A 459 -3.51 20.20 -8.93
CA THR A 459 -2.18 20.27 -9.55
C THR A 459 -1.53 21.62 -9.30
N SER A 460 -2.26 22.73 -9.53
CA SER A 460 -1.75 24.09 -9.28
C SER A 460 -1.38 24.29 -7.80
N ARG A 461 -2.20 23.80 -6.88
CA ARG A 461 -1.97 23.83 -5.43
C ARG A 461 -0.66 23.15 -5.05
N ILE A 462 -0.45 21.93 -5.55
CA ILE A 462 0.77 21.15 -5.24
C ILE A 462 1.98 21.80 -5.90
N CYS A 463 1.92 22.13 -7.19
CA CYS A 463 3.04 22.74 -7.90
C CYS A 463 3.52 24.03 -7.21
N ARG A 464 2.58 24.89 -6.78
CA ARG A 464 2.95 26.12 -6.05
C ARG A 464 3.67 25.83 -4.73
N ALA A 465 3.25 24.80 -3.99
CA ALA A 465 3.94 24.40 -2.77
C ALA A 465 5.36 23.88 -3.06
N LEU A 466 5.56 23.16 -4.16
CA LEU A 466 6.88 22.67 -4.56
C LEU A 466 7.84 23.77 -5.03
N GLU A 467 7.33 24.95 -5.40
CA GLU A 467 8.14 26.12 -5.74
C GLU A 467 8.75 26.80 -4.49
N ASN A 468 8.26 26.46 -3.29
CA ASN A 468 8.84 26.97 -2.05
C ASN A 468 10.26 26.37 -1.88
N PRO A 469 11.30 27.23 -1.67
CA PRO A 469 12.69 26.78 -1.63
C PRO A 469 13.02 25.84 -0.47
N HIS A 470 12.22 25.85 0.60
CA HIS A 470 12.42 25.03 1.80
C HIS A 470 11.85 23.62 1.67
N VAL A 471 10.93 23.36 0.74
CA VAL A 471 10.34 22.03 0.54
C VAL A 471 11.36 21.06 -0.03
N ASN A 472 11.56 19.91 0.62
CA ASN A 472 12.49 18.86 0.23
C ASN A 472 11.78 17.63 -0.35
N ILE A 473 10.62 17.25 0.21
CA ILE A 473 9.89 16.04 -0.17
C ILE A 473 8.40 16.39 -0.30
N LEU A 474 7.74 15.84 -1.31
CA LEU A 474 6.28 15.78 -1.38
C LEU A 474 5.82 14.42 -0.85
N ALA A 475 5.12 14.42 0.30
CA ALA A 475 4.60 13.21 0.93
C ALA A 475 3.38 12.65 0.21
N HIS A 476 3.24 11.30 0.19
CA HIS A 476 2.08 10.58 -0.35
C HIS A 476 1.35 11.32 -1.47
N PRO A 477 2.00 11.52 -2.64
CA PRO A 477 1.66 12.52 -3.65
C PRO A 477 0.30 12.38 -4.30
N THR A 478 -0.41 11.26 -4.11
CA THR A 478 -1.76 11.05 -4.65
C THR A 478 -2.84 10.99 -3.56
N GLY A 479 -2.45 10.94 -2.30
CA GLY A 479 -3.34 10.85 -1.14
C GLY A 479 -4.24 9.61 -1.15
N ARG A 480 -3.89 8.56 -1.91
CA ARG A 480 -4.66 7.32 -2.00
C ARG A 480 -4.62 6.53 -0.70
N LEU A 481 -5.65 5.74 -0.47
CA LEU A 481 -5.70 4.69 0.55
C LEU A 481 -6.17 3.41 -0.14
N LEU A 482 -5.28 2.45 -0.29
CA LEU A 482 -5.56 1.18 -0.96
C LEU A 482 -6.77 0.50 -0.33
N THR A 483 -7.64 -0.09 -1.15
CA THR A 483 -8.91 -0.72 -0.76
C THR A 483 -9.96 0.22 -0.12
N LYS A 484 -9.64 1.52 0.10
CA LYS A 484 -10.55 2.47 0.76
C LYS A 484 -10.84 3.75 -0.04
N ARG A 485 -9.81 4.37 -0.61
CA ARG A 485 -9.93 5.65 -1.31
C ARG A 485 -8.95 5.72 -2.47
N GLY A 486 -9.48 5.95 -3.68
CA GLY A 486 -8.64 6.22 -4.83
C GLY A 486 -7.84 7.53 -4.70
N PRO A 487 -6.88 7.77 -5.59
CA PRO A 487 -6.13 9.02 -5.63
C PRO A 487 -7.06 10.21 -5.88
N TYR A 488 -6.72 11.38 -5.33
CA TYR A 488 -7.37 12.61 -5.75
C TYR A 488 -7.01 12.95 -7.20
N GLN A 489 -7.79 13.86 -7.82
CA GLN A 489 -7.56 14.26 -9.20
C GLN A 489 -6.33 15.17 -9.27
N VAL A 490 -5.25 14.69 -9.90
CA VAL A 490 -4.00 15.44 -10.04
C VAL A 490 -3.33 15.11 -11.38
N ASP A 491 -2.56 16.04 -11.93
CA ASP A 491 -1.68 15.82 -13.05
C ASP A 491 -0.28 15.48 -12.52
N LEU A 492 -0.03 14.17 -12.33
CA LEU A 492 1.26 13.72 -11.78
C LEU A 492 2.43 14.00 -12.71
N GLU A 493 2.24 14.04 -14.02
CA GLU A 493 3.32 14.37 -14.96
C GLU A 493 3.79 15.81 -14.73
N GLN A 494 2.85 16.75 -14.57
CA GLN A 494 3.16 18.14 -14.25
C GLN A 494 3.80 18.27 -12.85
N VAL A 495 3.29 17.53 -11.85
CA VAL A 495 3.88 17.53 -10.49
C VAL A 495 5.30 17.01 -10.51
N ILE A 496 5.58 15.90 -11.22
CA ILE A 496 6.93 15.34 -11.38
C ILE A 496 7.87 16.34 -12.05
N GLN A 497 7.41 17.02 -13.11
CA GLN A 497 8.20 18.05 -13.78
C GLN A 497 8.52 19.21 -12.81
N THR A 498 7.53 19.72 -12.07
CA THR A 498 7.74 20.80 -11.09
C THR A 498 8.69 20.36 -9.97
N ALA A 499 8.56 19.13 -9.49
CA ALA A 499 9.45 18.55 -8.49
C ALA A 499 10.91 18.51 -8.98
N ARG A 500 11.12 18.07 -10.24
CA ARG A 500 12.44 18.10 -10.88
C ARG A 500 13.03 19.50 -10.94
N GLU A 501 12.26 20.48 -11.42
CA GLU A 501 12.69 21.88 -11.59
C GLU A 501 13.11 22.52 -10.28
N ASN A 502 12.40 22.18 -9.18
CA ASN A 502 12.63 22.70 -7.83
C ASN A 502 13.49 21.79 -6.95
N ARG A 503 14.03 20.70 -7.49
CA ARG A 503 14.85 19.71 -6.75
C ARG A 503 14.13 19.17 -5.51
N VAL A 504 12.85 18.87 -5.64
CA VAL A 504 12.03 18.24 -4.62
C VAL A 504 11.94 16.74 -4.89
N CYS A 505 12.16 15.92 -3.87
CA CYS A 505 11.99 14.48 -3.95
C CYS A 505 10.52 14.10 -3.85
N LEU A 506 10.13 12.97 -4.44
CA LEU A 506 8.79 12.42 -4.27
C LEU A 506 8.82 11.21 -3.34
N GLU A 507 7.84 11.12 -2.47
CA GLU A 507 7.77 10.01 -1.52
C GLU A 507 7.15 8.76 -2.14
N ILE A 508 7.69 7.60 -1.76
CA ILE A 508 6.95 6.34 -1.65
C ILE A 508 6.62 6.19 -0.17
N ASN A 509 5.40 6.57 0.21
CA ASN A 509 4.90 6.28 1.55
C ASN A 509 4.71 4.78 1.69
N ALA A 510 5.48 4.17 2.56
CA ALA A 510 5.59 2.72 2.70
C ALA A 510 4.48 2.10 3.56
N HIS A 511 3.58 2.92 4.13
CA HIS A 511 2.45 2.39 4.88
C HIS A 511 1.63 1.45 4.00
N PRO A 512 1.37 0.19 4.40
CA PRO A 512 0.72 -0.82 3.55
C PRO A 512 -0.61 -0.39 2.95
N SER A 513 -1.37 0.47 3.65
CA SER A 513 -2.62 1.02 3.12
C SER A 513 -2.45 2.16 2.11
N ARG A 514 -1.23 2.65 1.88
CA ARG A 514 -0.94 3.74 0.94
C ARG A 514 -0.12 3.27 -0.26
N LEU A 515 1.14 2.86 -0.05
CA LEU A 515 2.15 2.57 -1.06
C LEU A 515 2.15 3.63 -2.18
N ASP A 516 2.26 4.89 -1.77
CA ASP A 516 2.06 6.09 -2.58
C ASP A 516 3.36 6.90 -2.65
N LEU A 517 3.96 7.02 -3.79
CA LEU A 517 3.60 6.73 -5.19
C LEU A 517 3.46 5.24 -5.53
N SER A 518 2.68 4.97 -6.60
CA SER A 518 2.62 3.63 -7.19
C SER A 518 3.87 3.30 -8.02
N ASP A 519 4.07 2.01 -8.30
CA ASP A 519 5.20 1.49 -9.11
C ASP A 519 5.36 2.19 -10.48
N VAL A 520 4.24 2.48 -11.15
CA VAL A 520 4.23 3.17 -12.46
C VAL A 520 4.73 4.60 -12.34
N HIS A 521 4.26 5.31 -11.32
CA HIS A 521 4.64 6.72 -11.11
C HIS A 521 6.06 6.85 -10.55
N CYS A 522 6.54 5.87 -9.77
CA CYS A 522 7.94 5.78 -9.36
C CYS A 522 8.87 5.68 -10.58
N ARG A 523 8.52 4.81 -11.54
CA ARG A 523 9.27 4.68 -12.78
C ARG A 523 9.24 5.97 -13.60
N MET A 524 8.08 6.61 -13.72
CA MET A 524 7.94 7.90 -14.40
C MET A 524 8.82 8.98 -13.77
N ALA A 525 8.83 9.09 -12.45
CA ALA A 525 9.65 10.05 -11.72
C ALA A 525 11.16 9.80 -11.94
N ARG A 526 11.59 8.54 -11.81
CA ARG A 526 12.97 8.13 -12.12
C ARG A 526 13.38 8.48 -13.56
N ASP A 527 12.54 8.14 -14.52
CA ASP A 527 12.84 8.35 -15.95
C ASP A 527 12.95 9.86 -16.28
N GLN A 528 12.32 10.72 -15.47
CA GLN A 528 12.48 12.19 -15.53
C GLN A 528 13.62 12.73 -14.64
N GLY A 529 14.34 11.88 -13.91
CA GLY A 529 15.47 12.27 -13.05
C GLY A 529 15.06 12.87 -11.71
N VAL A 530 13.85 12.56 -11.21
CA VAL A 530 13.39 12.93 -9.86
C VAL A 530 13.82 11.87 -8.88
N LEU A 531 14.47 12.27 -7.79
CA LEU A 531 14.84 11.38 -6.69
C LEU A 531 13.62 10.98 -5.87
N ILE A 532 13.67 9.77 -5.35
CA ILE A 532 12.60 9.18 -4.53
C ILE A 532 13.05 9.05 -3.07
N SER A 533 12.13 9.30 -2.16
CA SER A 533 12.28 8.98 -0.73
C SER A 533 11.35 7.81 -0.38
N ILE A 534 11.87 6.78 0.28
CA ILE A 534 11.06 5.65 0.78
C ILE A 534 10.92 5.84 2.29
N ASN A 535 9.70 6.15 2.77
CA ASN A 535 9.49 6.47 4.17
C ASN A 535 8.31 5.68 4.75
N SER A 536 8.42 5.32 6.01
CA SER A 536 7.42 4.48 6.68
C SER A 536 6.16 5.25 7.11
N ASP A 537 6.24 6.57 7.26
CA ASP A 537 5.18 7.40 7.87
C ASP A 537 4.81 6.83 9.25
N SER A 538 5.86 6.52 10.02
CA SER A 538 5.74 5.77 11.27
C SER A 538 5.14 6.60 12.39
N HIS A 539 4.01 6.12 12.93
CA HIS A 539 3.38 6.64 14.15
C HIS A 539 3.70 5.78 15.39
N SER A 540 4.56 4.79 15.22
CA SER A 540 5.09 3.97 16.32
C SER A 540 6.36 3.23 15.90
N ARG A 541 7.21 2.90 16.86
CA ARG A 541 8.45 2.13 16.63
C ARG A 541 8.25 0.82 15.85
N LYS A 542 7.08 0.17 15.95
CA LYS A 542 6.78 -1.06 15.20
C LYS A 542 6.59 -0.80 13.70
N MET A 543 6.12 0.39 13.34
CA MET A 543 5.83 0.75 11.95
C MET A 543 7.08 1.06 11.13
N LEU A 544 8.27 1.21 11.75
CA LEU A 544 9.54 1.34 11.02
C LEU A 544 9.77 0.15 10.06
N GLY A 545 9.28 -1.04 10.39
CA GLY A 545 9.31 -2.20 9.50
C GLY A 545 8.49 -2.05 8.22
N TYR A 546 7.60 -1.07 8.13
CA TYR A 546 6.82 -0.83 6.90
C TYR A 546 7.68 -0.37 5.73
N GLN A 547 8.89 0.13 5.98
CA GLN A 547 9.80 0.54 4.91
C GLN A 547 10.04 -0.56 3.87
N GLU A 548 9.97 -1.83 4.27
CA GLU A 548 10.06 -2.98 3.35
C GLU A 548 8.96 -2.95 2.27
N TYR A 549 7.74 -2.54 2.60
CA TYR A 549 6.64 -2.47 1.61
C TYR A 549 6.85 -1.34 0.60
N GLY A 550 7.38 -0.20 1.04
CA GLY A 550 7.81 0.88 0.14
C GLY A 550 8.94 0.44 -0.79
N LEU A 551 9.89 -0.35 -0.26
CA LEU A 551 10.96 -0.95 -1.04
C LEU A 551 10.40 -1.87 -2.14
N PHE A 552 9.40 -2.70 -1.85
CA PHE A 552 8.76 -3.53 -2.89
C PHE A 552 8.16 -2.67 -4.01
N THR A 553 7.53 -1.55 -3.66
CA THR A 553 6.99 -0.60 -4.64
C THR A 553 8.11 0.03 -5.48
N ALA A 554 9.22 0.41 -4.86
CA ALA A 554 10.40 0.94 -5.54
C ALA A 554 10.99 -0.06 -6.54
N ARG A 555 11.18 -1.33 -6.12
CA ARG A 555 11.66 -2.42 -6.98
C ARG A 555 10.72 -2.67 -8.16
N ARG A 556 9.40 -2.65 -7.92
CA ARG A 556 8.39 -2.72 -8.99
C ARG A 556 8.45 -1.53 -9.94
N GLY A 557 8.84 -0.36 -9.44
CA GLY A 557 9.13 0.86 -10.21
C GLY A 557 10.51 0.88 -10.88
N TRP A 558 11.28 -0.23 -10.79
CA TRP A 558 12.62 -0.36 -11.37
C TRP A 558 13.66 0.58 -10.77
N LEU A 559 13.48 1.02 -9.53
CA LEU A 559 14.43 1.92 -8.87
C LEU A 559 15.69 1.17 -8.45
N GLU A 560 16.82 1.84 -8.65
CA GLU A 560 18.13 1.44 -8.17
C GLU A 560 18.52 2.28 -6.93
N ALA A 561 19.52 1.86 -6.18
CA ALA A 561 19.98 2.59 -4.99
C ALA A 561 20.30 4.08 -5.28
N LYS A 562 20.81 4.39 -6.46
CA LYS A 562 21.12 5.78 -6.89
C LYS A 562 19.88 6.68 -7.02
N ASP A 563 18.68 6.09 -7.19
CA ASP A 563 17.43 6.82 -7.39
C ASP A 563 16.73 7.14 -6.06
N VAL A 564 17.21 6.54 -4.94
CA VAL A 564 16.56 6.59 -3.62
C VAL A 564 17.43 7.32 -2.60
N ILE A 565 16.95 8.44 -2.05
CA ILE A 565 17.75 9.27 -1.13
C ILE A 565 18.03 8.57 0.21
N ASN A 566 17.17 7.62 0.64
CA ASN A 566 17.36 6.85 1.88
C ASN A 566 18.56 5.90 1.82
N THR A 567 19.15 5.67 0.65
CA THR A 567 20.38 4.87 0.46
C THR A 567 21.65 5.70 0.59
N PHE A 568 21.52 7.03 0.58
CA PHE A 568 22.69 7.92 0.55
C PHE A 568 23.39 7.97 1.90
N PRO A 569 24.74 8.01 1.91
CA PRO A 569 25.49 8.38 3.10
C PRO A 569 25.04 9.74 3.64
N LEU A 570 25.11 9.95 4.95
CA LEU A 570 24.63 11.15 5.63
C LEU A 570 25.10 12.47 4.97
N GLU A 571 26.38 12.54 4.61
CA GLU A 571 26.95 13.76 4.01
C GLU A 571 26.37 14.05 2.60
N LYS A 572 26.12 13.00 1.81
CA LYS A 572 25.48 13.17 0.49
C LYS A 572 24.01 13.56 0.66
N LEU A 573 23.30 12.91 1.61
CA LEU A 573 21.91 13.25 1.89
C LEU A 573 21.75 14.71 2.30
N ARG A 574 22.60 15.21 3.20
CA ARG A 574 22.60 16.62 3.61
C ARG A 574 22.74 17.59 2.43
N LYS A 575 23.61 17.31 1.47
CA LYS A 575 23.76 18.13 0.27
C LYS A 575 22.54 18.12 -0.61
N VAL A 576 21.89 16.94 -0.76
CA VAL A 576 20.63 16.81 -1.51
C VAL A 576 19.52 17.60 -0.85
N LEU A 577 19.35 17.48 0.48
CA LEU A 577 18.35 18.24 1.25
C LEU A 577 18.58 19.76 1.18
N LYS A 578 19.85 20.21 1.15
CA LYS A 578 20.19 21.62 0.91
C LYS A 578 20.09 22.04 -0.55
N LYS A 579 19.70 21.14 -1.44
CA LYS A 579 19.63 21.38 -2.90
C LYS A 579 20.98 21.78 -3.54
N GLU A 580 22.10 21.53 -2.85
CA GLU A 580 23.47 21.81 -3.32
C GLU A 580 23.92 20.77 -4.37
N GLU A 581 23.54 19.52 -4.18
CA GLU A 581 23.86 18.40 -5.07
C GLU A 581 22.57 17.66 -5.42
N TYR A 582 22.14 17.79 -6.69
CA TYR A 582 21.03 17.00 -7.23
C TYR A 582 21.55 16.29 -8.46
N PRO A 583 21.44 14.98 -8.60
CA PRO A 583 21.96 14.28 -9.77
C PRO A 583 21.38 14.92 -11.03
N ALA A 584 22.26 15.45 -11.89
CA ALA A 584 21.86 15.82 -13.22
C ALA A 584 21.29 14.55 -13.85
N GLY A 585 20.03 14.58 -14.27
CA GLY A 585 19.45 13.47 -14.99
C GLY A 585 20.40 13.17 -16.16
N ASP A 586 20.81 11.91 -16.30
CA ASP A 586 21.49 11.45 -17.48
C ASP A 586 20.62 11.89 -18.66
N SER A 587 21.10 12.89 -19.39
CA SER A 587 20.48 13.31 -20.63
C SER A 587 20.70 12.16 -21.61
N ARG A 588 19.83 11.14 -21.52
CA ARG A 588 19.74 10.13 -22.56
C ARG A 588 19.35 10.89 -23.85
N PRO A 589 20.04 10.69 -24.96
CA PRO A 589 19.67 11.34 -26.19
C PRO A 589 18.19 11.04 -26.47
N GLU A 590 17.43 12.10 -26.72
CA GLU A 590 16.10 11.98 -27.30
C GLU A 590 16.20 11.02 -28.47
N THR A 591 15.57 9.85 -28.35
CA THR A 591 15.43 8.96 -29.49
C THR A 591 14.52 9.67 -30.48
N ASP A 592 15.13 10.10 -31.54
CA ASP A 592 14.58 10.85 -32.70
C ASP A 592 13.64 9.95 -33.51
N GLU A 593 12.58 9.42 -32.88
CA GLU A 593 11.56 8.58 -33.53
C GLU A 593 10.28 9.33 -33.91
N THR A 594 10.14 10.61 -33.50
CA THR A 594 8.90 11.37 -33.79
C THR A 594 8.99 12.25 -35.04
N GLN A 595 10.14 12.36 -35.70
CA GLN A 595 10.21 13.14 -36.94
C GLN A 595 10.01 12.32 -38.23
N ASN A 596 10.04 10.99 -38.18
CA ASN A 596 9.93 10.20 -39.43
C ASN A 596 8.50 9.75 -39.79
N SER A 597 7.51 10.05 -38.98
CA SER A 597 6.11 9.73 -39.29
C SER A 597 5.31 10.88 -39.91
N LYS A 598 5.81 12.13 -39.82
CA LYS A 598 5.14 13.31 -40.47
C LYS A 598 5.55 13.59 -41.89
N SER A 599 6.67 13.05 -42.37
CA SER A 599 7.12 13.25 -43.76
C SER A 599 6.57 12.21 -44.76
N LYS A 600 6.03 11.05 -44.29
CA LYS A 600 5.48 10.03 -45.19
C LYS A 600 3.96 10.16 -45.46
N ILE A 601 3.26 11.05 -44.77
CA ILE A 601 1.80 11.27 -44.99
C ILE A 601 1.54 12.42 -45.97
N ARG A 602 2.53 13.25 -46.29
CA ARG A 602 2.33 14.42 -47.22
C ARG A 602 2.50 14.13 -48.69
N ASN A 603 2.91 12.93 -49.11
CA ASN A 603 3.18 12.59 -50.53
C ASN A 603 2.24 11.51 -51.11
N LYS A 604 1.08 11.23 -50.51
CA LYS A 604 0.11 10.27 -51.06
C LYS A 604 -1.25 10.88 -51.50
N PHE A 605 -1.34 12.22 -51.58
CA PHE A 605 -2.50 12.90 -52.17
C PHE A 605 -2.06 13.98 -53.15
N LYS A 606 -1.26 13.62 -54.17
CA LYS A 606 -1.12 14.34 -55.42
C LYS A 606 -0.67 13.35 -56.48
N THR A 607 -1.62 12.64 -57.04
CA THR A 607 -1.80 12.25 -58.46
C THR A 607 -3.15 11.60 -58.57
#